data_9816553bb580337071b2cc24ca6dffe2
#
_entry.id   9816553bb580337071b2cc24ca6dffe2
#
_cell.length_a   1.000
_cell.length_b   1.000
_cell.length_c   1.000
_cell.angle_alpha   90.00
_cell.angle_beta   90.00
_cell.angle_gamma   90.00
#
_symmetry.space_group_name_H-M   'P 1'
#
loop_
_entity.id
_entity.type
_entity.pdbx_description
1 polymer ?
#
loop_
_entity_poly.entity_id
_entity_poly.type
_entity_poly.pdbx_seq_one_letter_code
_entity_poly.pdbx_strand_id
1 'polypeptide(L)'
;VFYLHSRLLERAARVNAEYVEKATNGKVKGKTGSLTALPIIETQAGDVSAFVPTNVISITDGQIFLETDLFNSGIRPAINPGISVSRVGGAAQTKIMKKLSGGVRTALAQYRELASFSQFASDLDDATKAQLASGQRITELLKQKQYAPMSVAQQSISLFAADRGFMDDVEIEKIGSFESALHAYLTAESVSYTHL
;
A
#
# COMPACT_ATOMS: atom_id res chain seq x y z
N VAL A 1 -9.46 3.80 29.47
CA VAL A 1 -8.41 3.73 28.43
C VAL A 1 -9.02 3.96 27.04
N PHE A 2 -10.05 3.21 26.62
CA PHE A 2 -10.71 3.38 25.33
C PHE A 2 -11.17 4.83 25.07
N TYR A 3 -11.84 5.45 26.02
CA TYR A 3 -12.33 6.83 25.91
C TYR A 3 -11.20 7.84 25.68
N LEU A 4 -10.04 7.66 26.30
CA LEU A 4 -8.88 8.52 26.13
C LEU A 4 -8.30 8.38 24.72
N HIS A 5 -8.12 7.15 24.25
CA HIS A 5 -7.61 6.87 22.90
C HIS A 5 -8.59 7.39 21.83
N SER A 6 -9.88 7.15 21.98
CA SER A 6 -10.92 7.64 21.07
C SER A 6 -10.88 9.15 20.97
N ARG A 7 -10.90 9.89 22.07
CA ARG A 7 -10.83 11.34 22.05
C ARG A 7 -9.57 11.91 21.42
N LEU A 8 -8.43 11.23 21.62
CA LEU A 8 -7.17 11.65 21.02
C LEU A 8 -7.18 11.43 19.51
N LEU A 9 -7.57 10.25 19.05
CA LEU A 9 -7.52 9.85 17.64
C LEU A 9 -8.63 10.49 16.80
N GLU A 10 -9.81 10.72 17.34
CA GLU A 10 -10.92 11.39 16.66
C GLU A 10 -10.68 12.86 16.37
N ARG A 11 -9.61 13.44 16.89
CA ARG A 11 -9.14 14.78 16.47
C ARG A 11 -8.58 14.78 15.05
N ALA A 12 -8.13 13.61 14.56
CA ALA A 12 -7.77 13.42 13.17
C ALA A 12 -9.04 13.37 12.33
N ALA A 13 -9.35 14.49 11.69
CA ALA A 13 -10.57 14.67 10.93
C ALA A 13 -10.35 15.59 9.73
N ARG A 14 -11.26 15.50 8.77
CA ARG A 14 -11.40 16.50 7.72
C ARG A 14 -12.57 17.42 8.07
N VAL A 15 -12.31 18.71 8.12
CA VAL A 15 -13.33 19.72 8.40
C VAL A 15 -13.78 20.44 7.13
N ASN A 16 -15.06 20.72 7.04
CA ASN A 16 -15.65 21.48 5.92
C ASN A 16 -15.43 23.00 6.07
N ALA A 17 -15.74 23.73 5.01
CA ALA A 17 -15.54 25.19 4.98
C ALA A 17 -16.40 25.93 6.02
N GLU A 18 -17.61 25.46 6.28
CA GLU A 18 -18.51 26.05 7.26
C GLU A 18 -17.94 25.95 8.69
N TYR A 19 -17.38 24.78 9.04
CA TYR A 19 -16.73 24.60 10.33
C TYR A 19 -15.51 25.51 10.48
N VAL A 20 -14.68 25.64 9.44
CA VAL A 20 -13.49 26.50 9.46
C VAL A 20 -13.88 27.97 9.62
N GLU A 21 -14.90 28.43 8.89
CA GLU A 21 -15.41 29.81 9.01
C GLU A 21 -15.91 30.09 10.43
N LYS A 22 -16.70 29.19 11.00
CA LYS A 22 -17.22 29.30 12.36
C LYS A 22 -16.11 29.30 13.41
N ALA A 23 -15.15 28.36 13.30
CA ALA A 23 -14.02 28.20 14.23
C ALA A 23 -13.05 29.38 14.18
N THR A 24 -12.96 30.09 13.05
CA THR A 24 -12.10 31.27 12.86
C THR A 24 -12.83 32.61 13.02
N ASN A 25 -14.08 32.58 13.50
CA ASN A 25 -14.94 33.76 13.62
C ASN A 25 -15.04 34.56 12.30
N GLY A 26 -15.20 33.85 11.18
CA GLY A 26 -15.34 34.44 9.85
C GLY A 26 -14.05 34.96 9.20
N LYS A 27 -12.88 34.76 9.84
CA LYS A 27 -11.59 35.25 9.31
C LYS A 27 -11.13 34.39 8.10
N VAL A 28 -11.49 33.12 8.06
CA VAL A 28 -11.12 32.20 6.96
C VAL A 28 -12.37 31.66 6.33
N LYS A 29 -12.58 31.96 5.03
CA LYS A 29 -13.76 31.56 4.27
C LYS A 29 -13.37 30.59 3.13
N GLY A 30 -14.26 29.66 2.82
CA GLY A 30 -14.12 28.74 1.70
C GLY A 30 -12.93 27.76 1.78
N LYS A 31 -12.28 27.65 2.93
CA LYS A 31 -11.15 26.73 3.15
C LYS A 31 -11.60 25.49 3.92
N THR A 32 -11.05 24.36 3.56
CA THR A 32 -11.17 23.10 4.31
C THR A 32 -9.83 22.78 4.99
N GLY A 33 -9.85 21.93 5.99
CA GLY A 33 -8.65 21.46 6.65
C GLY A 33 -8.71 19.98 6.93
N SER A 34 -7.56 19.33 7.07
CA SER A 34 -7.48 17.93 7.48
C SER A 34 -6.28 17.68 8.37
N LEU A 35 -6.46 16.77 9.31
CA LEU A 35 -5.41 16.24 10.16
C LEU A 35 -5.45 14.71 10.05
N THR A 36 -4.33 14.11 9.66
CA THR A 36 -4.17 12.66 9.63
C THR A 36 -3.30 12.22 10.80
N ALA A 37 -3.75 11.22 11.55
CA ALA A 37 -2.98 10.57 12.59
C ALA A 37 -2.59 9.15 12.16
N LEU A 38 -1.34 8.79 12.38
CA LEU A 38 -0.79 7.44 12.15
C LEU A 38 -0.26 6.91 13.48
N PRO A 39 -1.14 6.37 14.35
CA PRO A 39 -0.70 5.79 15.61
C PRO A 39 0.09 4.51 15.34
N ILE A 40 1.21 4.35 16.03
CA ILE A 40 2.04 3.14 15.97
C ILE A 40 1.79 2.35 17.25
N ILE A 41 1.34 1.11 17.09
CA ILE A 41 1.05 0.20 18.20
C ILE A 41 1.97 -1.01 18.08
N GLU A 42 2.73 -1.27 19.12
CA GLU A 42 3.51 -2.48 19.24
C GLU A 42 2.61 -3.64 19.68
N THR A 43 2.71 -4.78 18.97
CA THR A 43 2.06 -6.03 19.36
C THR A 43 3.10 -6.98 19.97
N GLN A 44 2.73 -7.68 21.02
CA GLN A 44 3.58 -8.74 21.57
C GLN A 44 3.32 -10.04 20.78
N ALA A 45 4.35 -10.59 20.17
CA ALA A 45 4.27 -11.82 19.36
C ALA A 45 3.18 -11.78 18.26
N GLY A 46 2.87 -10.60 17.71
CA GLY A 46 1.85 -10.45 16.68
C GLY A 46 0.40 -10.53 17.18
N ASP A 47 0.17 -10.55 18.49
CA ASP A 47 -1.18 -10.61 19.07
C ASP A 47 -1.93 -9.30 18.88
N VAL A 48 -2.80 -9.28 17.86
CA VAL A 48 -3.72 -8.15 17.57
C VAL A 48 -4.99 -8.19 18.39
N SER A 49 -5.24 -9.29 19.13
CA SER A 49 -6.44 -9.46 19.97
C SER A 49 -6.29 -8.83 21.35
N ALA A 50 -5.08 -8.40 21.70
CA ALA A 50 -4.80 -7.70 22.95
C ALA A 50 -5.60 -6.40 23.07
N PHE A 51 -5.77 -5.93 24.31
CA PHE A 51 -6.66 -4.82 24.64
C PHE A 51 -6.35 -3.51 23.91
N VAL A 52 -5.08 -3.11 23.80
CA VAL A 52 -4.70 -1.84 23.14
C VAL A 52 -4.86 -1.94 21.63
N PRO A 53 -4.32 -2.96 20.93
CA PRO A 53 -4.54 -3.12 19.50
C PRO A 53 -6.02 -3.15 19.10
N THR A 54 -6.85 -3.92 19.79
CA THR A 54 -8.29 -4.02 19.47
C THR A 54 -9.01 -2.69 19.63
N ASN A 55 -8.70 -1.93 20.66
CA ASN A 55 -9.27 -0.59 20.85
C ASN A 55 -8.87 0.37 19.74
N VAL A 56 -7.58 0.41 19.37
CA VAL A 56 -7.09 1.32 18.33
C VAL A 56 -7.64 0.93 16.96
N ILE A 57 -7.69 -0.35 16.61
CA ILE A 57 -8.31 -0.84 15.38
C ILE A 57 -9.80 -0.44 15.28
N SER A 58 -10.51 -0.48 16.40
CA SER A 58 -11.94 -0.10 16.41
C SER A 58 -12.18 1.39 16.22
N ILE A 59 -11.25 2.24 16.64
CA ILE A 59 -11.33 3.71 16.54
C ILE A 59 -10.88 4.19 15.16
N THR A 60 -9.82 3.62 14.62
CA THR A 60 -9.19 4.06 13.36
C THR A 60 -9.93 3.55 12.11
N ASP A 61 -9.63 4.13 10.95
CA ASP A 61 -10.23 3.74 9.67
C ASP A 61 -9.50 2.56 8.98
N GLY A 62 -8.78 1.80 9.73
CA GLY A 62 -8.07 0.61 9.26
C GLY A 62 -6.71 0.47 9.94
N GLN A 63 -5.95 -0.52 9.52
CA GLN A 63 -4.60 -0.79 10.02
C GLN A 63 -3.66 -1.21 8.88
N ILE A 64 -2.40 -0.84 9.03
CA ILE A 64 -1.29 -1.36 8.25
C ILE A 64 -0.53 -2.32 9.16
N PHE A 65 -0.53 -3.61 8.84
CA PHE A 65 0.10 -4.63 9.64
C PHE A 65 1.51 -4.93 9.15
N LEU A 66 2.50 -4.78 10.04
CA LEU A 66 3.90 -5.06 9.76
C LEU A 66 4.31 -6.38 10.42
N GLU A 67 4.98 -7.25 9.66
CA GLU A 67 5.43 -8.56 10.11
C GLU A 67 6.95 -8.65 10.17
N THR A 68 7.46 -9.18 11.28
CA THR A 68 8.88 -9.40 11.48
C THR A 68 9.47 -10.37 10.47
N ASP A 69 8.73 -11.43 10.12
CA ASP A 69 9.19 -12.45 9.16
C ASP A 69 9.35 -11.87 7.75
N LEU A 70 8.43 -10.99 7.33
CA LEU A 70 8.57 -10.26 6.06
C LEU A 70 9.80 -9.34 6.09
N PHE A 71 10.01 -8.65 7.19
CA PHE A 71 11.19 -7.78 7.36
C PHE A 71 12.51 -8.57 7.27
N ASN A 72 12.58 -9.69 7.96
CA ASN A 72 13.76 -10.56 7.98
C ASN A 72 14.03 -11.22 6.64
N SER A 73 12.97 -11.53 5.86
CA SER A 73 13.08 -12.03 4.49
C SER A 73 13.44 -10.97 3.45
N GLY A 74 13.66 -9.72 3.88
CA GLY A 74 14.07 -8.62 2.99
C GLY A 74 12.91 -7.92 2.27
N ILE A 75 11.66 -8.21 2.61
CA ILE A 75 10.48 -7.50 2.10
C ILE A 75 10.32 -6.22 2.92
N ARG A 76 10.63 -5.09 2.32
CA ARG A 76 10.57 -3.77 2.95
C ARG A 76 9.88 -2.76 2.03
N PRO A 77 8.80 -2.10 2.50
CA PRO A 77 8.19 -2.22 3.84
C PRO A 77 7.59 -3.61 4.09
N ALA A 78 7.67 -4.06 5.35
CA ALA A 78 7.24 -5.40 5.78
C ALA A 78 5.71 -5.49 5.97
N ILE A 79 4.96 -4.95 5.03
CA ILE A 79 3.49 -4.86 5.10
C ILE A 79 2.87 -6.18 4.67
N ASN A 80 2.01 -6.73 5.53
CA ASN A 80 1.15 -7.85 5.16
C ASN A 80 -0.17 -7.32 4.56
N PRO A 81 -0.38 -7.40 3.23
CA PRO A 81 -1.60 -6.92 2.60
C PRO A 81 -2.82 -7.83 2.84
N GLY A 82 -2.62 -9.05 3.35
CA GLY A 82 -3.71 -9.98 3.67
C GLY A 82 -4.53 -9.57 4.89
N ILE A 83 -3.85 -9.04 5.92
CA ILE A 83 -4.46 -8.63 7.18
C ILE A 83 -4.49 -7.11 7.40
N SER A 84 -3.87 -6.35 6.49
CA SER A 84 -4.00 -4.90 6.45
C SER A 84 -5.36 -4.53 5.84
N VAL A 85 -6.06 -3.59 6.47
CA VAL A 85 -7.42 -3.20 6.08
C VAL A 85 -7.52 -1.68 6.01
N SER A 86 -8.22 -1.19 4.99
CA SER A 86 -8.69 0.20 4.93
C SER A 86 -10.22 0.21 4.86
N ARG A 87 -10.89 0.87 5.79
CA ARG A 87 -12.35 1.03 5.78
C ARG A 87 -12.80 2.00 4.70
N VAL A 88 -11.98 2.98 4.35
CA VAL A 88 -12.24 3.93 3.26
C VAL A 88 -11.99 3.28 1.90
N GLY A 89 -10.93 2.50 1.78
CA GLY A 89 -10.62 1.67 0.63
C GLY A 89 -10.59 2.44 -0.68
N GLY A 90 -11.24 1.90 -1.69
CA GLY A 90 -11.25 2.45 -3.04
C GLY A 90 -11.88 3.84 -3.18
N ALA A 91 -12.60 4.34 -2.18
CA ALA A 91 -13.14 5.70 -2.20
C ALA A 91 -12.05 6.78 -2.05
N ALA A 92 -10.94 6.44 -1.41
CA ALA A 92 -9.78 7.33 -1.25
C ALA A 92 -8.78 7.26 -2.42
N GLN A 93 -8.91 6.26 -3.29
CA GLN A 93 -7.99 6.07 -4.41
C GLN A 93 -8.36 6.94 -5.61
N THR A 94 -7.35 7.39 -6.34
CA THR A 94 -7.56 7.95 -7.68
C THR A 94 -8.14 6.87 -8.62
N LYS A 95 -8.83 7.28 -9.69
CA LYS A 95 -9.45 6.34 -10.63
C LYS A 95 -8.44 5.35 -11.23
N ILE A 96 -7.24 5.81 -11.52
CA ILE A 96 -6.17 4.98 -12.08
C ILE A 96 -5.67 3.95 -11.06
N MET A 97 -5.39 4.37 -9.82
CA MET A 97 -4.95 3.47 -8.75
C MET A 97 -6.00 2.41 -8.44
N LYS A 98 -7.28 2.80 -8.40
CA LYS A 98 -8.38 1.87 -8.17
C LYS A 98 -8.48 0.80 -9.27
N LYS A 99 -8.21 1.17 -10.53
CA LYS A 99 -8.25 0.25 -11.67
C LYS A 99 -7.09 -0.75 -11.64
N LEU A 100 -5.89 -0.31 -11.27
CA LEU A 100 -4.67 -1.12 -11.30
C LEU A 100 -4.47 -1.97 -10.04
N SER A 101 -4.77 -1.42 -8.87
CA SER A 101 -4.50 -2.09 -7.59
C SER A 101 -5.27 -3.39 -7.39
N GLY A 102 -6.43 -3.54 -8.01
CA GLY A 102 -7.25 -4.73 -7.93
C GLY A 102 -6.54 -5.98 -8.48
N GLY A 103 -5.99 -5.88 -9.70
CA GLY A 103 -5.24 -6.95 -10.35
C GLY A 103 -4.01 -7.37 -9.55
N VAL A 104 -3.22 -6.41 -9.12
CA VAL A 104 -2.01 -6.65 -8.31
C VAL A 104 -2.34 -7.33 -6.98
N ARG A 105 -3.40 -6.89 -6.30
CA ARG A 105 -3.82 -7.51 -5.04
C ARG A 105 -4.23 -8.98 -5.22
N THR A 106 -4.97 -9.28 -6.29
CA THR A 106 -5.38 -10.65 -6.61
C THR A 106 -4.18 -11.52 -6.93
N ALA A 107 -3.25 -11.02 -7.76
CA ALA A 107 -2.02 -11.74 -8.10
C ALA A 107 -1.16 -12.06 -6.87
N LEU A 108 -1.02 -11.13 -5.94
CA LEU A 108 -0.29 -11.35 -4.68
C LEU A 108 -0.98 -12.37 -3.77
N ALA A 109 -2.31 -12.36 -3.70
CA ALA A 109 -3.06 -13.34 -2.92
C ALA A 109 -2.85 -14.75 -3.49
N GLN A 110 -2.98 -14.91 -4.81
CA GLN A 110 -2.73 -16.18 -5.51
C GLN A 110 -1.28 -16.65 -5.36
N TYR A 111 -0.32 -15.73 -5.49
CA TYR A 111 1.10 -16.05 -5.29
C TYR A 111 1.37 -16.63 -3.90
N ARG A 112 0.82 -16.03 -2.85
CA ARG A 112 1.03 -16.51 -1.47
C ARG A 112 0.45 -17.89 -1.23
N GLU A 113 -0.73 -18.14 -1.78
CA GLU A 113 -1.37 -19.45 -1.72
C GLU A 113 -0.51 -20.50 -2.45
N LEU A 114 -0.13 -20.22 -3.69
CA LEU A 114 0.70 -21.13 -4.50
C LEU A 114 2.09 -21.33 -3.90
N ALA A 115 2.73 -20.29 -3.37
CA ALA A 115 4.05 -20.38 -2.76
C ALA A 115 4.08 -21.31 -1.54
N SER A 116 3.00 -21.36 -0.76
CA SER A 116 2.88 -22.27 0.37
C SER A 116 2.79 -23.75 -0.09
N PHE A 117 2.12 -24.00 -1.20
CA PHE A 117 2.00 -25.36 -1.78
C PHE A 117 3.23 -25.78 -2.57
N SER A 118 3.92 -24.85 -3.21
CA SER A 118 5.09 -25.17 -4.05
C SER A 118 6.25 -25.79 -3.29
N GLN A 119 6.31 -25.60 -1.98
CA GLN A 119 7.31 -26.24 -1.11
C GLN A 119 7.13 -27.78 -1.01
N PHE A 120 5.93 -28.27 -1.32
CA PHE A 120 5.57 -29.67 -1.17
C PHE A 120 5.33 -30.40 -2.51
N ALA A 121 5.25 -29.66 -3.62
CA ALA A 121 4.96 -30.22 -4.94
C ALA A 121 6.25 -30.40 -5.76
N SER A 122 6.57 -31.66 -6.12
CA SER A 122 7.74 -31.96 -6.93
C SER A 122 7.60 -31.56 -8.41
N ASP A 123 6.35 -31.51 -8.93
CA ASP A 123 6.06 -31.17 -10.32
C ASP A 123 4.93 -30.15 -10.41
N LEU A 124 5.31 -28.93 -10.71
CA LEU A 124 4.36 -27.85 -11.00
C LEU A 124 4.16 -27.77 -12.52
N ASP A 125 2.92 -27.55 -12.94
CA ASP A 125 2.61 -27.24 -14.34
C ASP A 125 3.15 -25.86 -14.75
N ASP A 126 3.29 -25.64 -16.04
CA ASP A 126 3.90 -24.40 -16.56
C ASP A 126 3.07 -23.14 -16.24
N ALA A 127 1.75 -23.27 -16.16
CA ALA A 127 0.87 -22.17 -15.78
C ALA A 127 1.11 -21.73 -14.33
N THR A 128 1.22 -22.70 -13.42
CA THR A 128 1.52 -22.42 -11.99
C THR A 128 2.92 -21.84 -11.83
N LYS A 129 3.92 -22.31 -12.58
CA LYS A 129 5.26 -21.71 -12.58
C LYS A 129 5.24 -20.26 -13.05
N ALA A 130 4.49 -19.95 -14.11
CA ALA A 130 4.34 -18.57 -14.61
C ALA A 130 3.68 -17.67 -13.58
N GLN A 131 2.64 -18.13 -12.89
CA GLN A 131 1.98 -17.37 -11.81
C GLN A 131 2.92 -17.11 -10.63
N LEU A 132 3.70 -18.09 -10.23
CA LEU A 132 4.71 -17.93 -9.17
C LEU A 132 5.78 -16.91 -9.58
N ALA A 133 6.30 -17.00 -10.79
CA ALA A 133 7.28 -16.04 -11.31
C ALA A 133 6.73 -14.60 -11.38
N SER A 134 5.49 -14.44 -11.84
CA SER A 134 4.81 -13.14 -11.86
C SER A 134 4.62 -12.59 -10.45
N GLY A 135 4.16 -13.39 -9.50
CA GLY A 135 3.99 -12.97 -8.10
C GLY A 135 5.30 -12.60 -7.41
N GLN A 136 6.39 -13.30 -7.72
CA GLN A 136 7.73 -12.93 -7.23
C GLN A 136 8.17 -11.56 -7.76
N ARG A 137 7.97 -11.29 -9.06
CA ARG A 137 8.30 -9.99 -9.67
C ARG A 137 7.48 -8.86 -9.06
N ILE A 138 6.18 -9.08 -8.85
CA ILE A 138 5.32 -8.10 -8.17
C ILE A 138 5.81 -7.85 -6.74
N THR A 139 6.17 -8.90 -6.02
CA THR A 139 6.70 -8.77 -4.65
C THR A 139 7.99 -7.95 -4.62
N GLU A 140 8.88 -8.17 -5.60
CA GLU A 140 10.12 -7.41 -5.73
C GLU A 140 9.85 -5.95 -6.10
N LEU A 141 8.92 -5.69 -7.03
CA LEU A 141 8.51 -4.36 -7.43
C LEU A 141 7.94 -3.54 -6.26
N LEU A 142 7.24 -4.17 -5.34
CA LEU A 142 6.63 -3.50 -4.18
C LEU A 142 7.63 -3.18 -3.06
N LYS A 143 8.88 -3.62 -3.16
CA LYS A 143 9.93 -3.18 -2.25
C LYS A 143 10.26 -1.72 -2.50
N GLN A 144 10.38 -0.96 -1.44
CA GLN A 144 10.63 0.48 -1.50
C GLN A 144 11.77 0.86 -0.57
N LYS A 145 12.67 1.70 -1.06
CA LYS A 145 13.77 2.23 -0.24
C LYS A 145 13.23 3.20 0.81
N GLN A 146 13.90 3.25 1.94
CA GLN A 146 13.58 4.23 2.98
C GLN A 146 13.75 5.66 2.45
N TYR A 147 12.83 6.55 2.83
CA TYR A 147 12.80 7.95 2.40
C TYR A 147 12.72 8.18 0.88
N ALA A 148 12.20 7.21 0.14
CA ALA A 148 12.02 7.31 -1.30
C ALA A 148 10.52 7.25 -1.68
N PRO A 149 9.74 8.31 -1.40
CA PRO A 149 8.34 8.36 -1.78
C PRO A 149 8.18 8.44 -3.30
N MET A 150 7.14 7.80 -3.83
CA MET A 150 6.78 7.87 -5.24
C MET A 150 5.50 8.67 -5.42
N SER A 151 5.43 9.46 -6.49
CA SER A 151 4.19 10.12 -6.91
C SER A 151 3.13 9.09 -7.33
N VAL A 152 1.86 9.49 -7.32
CA VAL A 152 0.76 8.62 -7.79
C VAL A 152 0.99 8.17 -9.23
N ALA A 153 1.56 9.04 -10.06
CA ALA A 153 1.88 8.73 -11.45
C ALA A 153 2.95 7.64 -11.56
N GLN A 154 4.05 7.75 -10.82
CA GLN A 154 5.10 6.72 -10.76
C GLN A 154 4.56 5.38 -10.27
N GLN A 155 3.79 5.39 -9.17
CA GLN A 155 3.13 4.17 -8.67
C GLN A 155 2.22 3.54 -9.72
N SER A 156 1.43 4.36 -10.42
CA SER A 156 0.52 3.86 -11.46
C SER A 156 1.26 3.21 -12.62
N ILE A 157 2.39 3.76 -13.03
CA ILE A 157 3.20 3.21 -14.12
C ILE A 157 3.85 1.89 -13.71
N SER A 158 4.42 1.82 -12.51
CA SER A 158 4.98 0.56 -11.98
C SER A 158 3.92 -0.54 -11.91
N LEU A 159 2.74 -0.22 -11.36
CA LEU A 159 1.64 -1.17 -11.27
C LEU A 159 1.07 -1.56 -12.66
N PHE A 160 1.04 -0.63 -13.59
CA PHE A 160 0.61 -0.90 -14.98
C PHE A 160 1.60 -1.83 -15.68
N ALA A 161 2.90 -1.62 -15.50
CA ALA A 161 3.93 -2.49 -16.06
C ALA A 161 3.79 -3.92 -15.53
N ALA A 162 3.50 -4.08 -14.24
CA ALA A 162 3.22 -5.37 -13.64
C ALA A 162 1.93 -6.03 -14.16
N ASP A 163 0.84 -5.28 -14.21
CA ASP A 163 -0.48 -5.78 -14.64
C ASP A 163 -0.50 -6.23 -16.11
N ARG A 164 0.34 -5.59 -16.94
CA ARG A 164 0.41 -5.87 -18.39
C ARG A 164 1.53 -6.85 -18.78
N GLY A 165 2.25 -7.39 -17.82
CA GLY A 165 3.32 -8.36 -18.11
C GLY A 165 4.58 -7.76 -18.74
N PHE A 166 4.77 -6.42 -18.72
CA PHE A 166 5.97 -5.78 -19.26
C PHE A 166 7.25 -6.08 -18.48
N MET A 167 7.13 -6.83 -17.40
CA MET A 167 8.25 -7.28 -16.59
C MET A 167 8.50 -8.79 -16.69
N ASP A 168 7.75 -9.52 -17.53
CA ASP A 168 7.82 -10.97 -17.55
C ASP A 168 9.18 -11.49 -18.04
N ASP A 169 9.86 -10.74 -18.89
CA ASP A 169 11.21 -11.03 -19.39
C ASP A 169 12.33 -10.47 -18.48
N VAL A 170 11.97 -9.73 -17.42
CA VAL A 170 12.95 -9.11 -16.54
C VAL A 170 13.34 -10.09 -15.43
N GLU A 171 14.64 -10.27 -15.20
CA GLU A 171 15.15 -11.02 -14.07
C GLU A 171 14.75 -10.35 -12.75
N ILE A 172 14.40 -11.16 -11.75
CA ILE A 172 13.87 -10.66 -10.45
C ILE A 172 14.82 -9.64 -9.82
N GLU A 173 16.11 -9.89 -9.84
CA GLU A 173 17.15 -9.03 -9.28
C GLU A 173 17.25 -7.65 -9.98
N LYS A 174 16.78 -7.56 -11.22
CA LYS A 174 16.80 -6.36 -12.05
C LYS A 174 15.50 -5.56 -12.01
N ILE A 175 14.46 -6.01 -11.32
CA ILE A 175 13.15 -5.33 -11.26
C ILE A 175 13.29 -3.89 -10.74
N GLY A 176 14.04 -3.67 -9.67
CA GLY A 176 14.25 -2.32 -9.12
C GLY A 176 15.03 -1.38 -10.05
N SER A 177 16.00 -1.90 -10.83
CA SER A 177 16.72 -1.10 -11.83
C SER A 177 15.85 -0.83 -13.05
N PHE A 178 15.03 -1.78 -13.48
CA PHE A 178 14.02 -1.60 -14.54
C PHE A 178 13.03 -0.50 -14.15
N GLU A 179 12.45 -0.57 -12.94
CA GLU A 179 11.53 0.47 -12.45
C GLU A 179 12.16 1.86 -12.47
N SER A 180 13.37 1.97 -11.96
CA SER A 180 14.12 3.24 -11.92
C SER A 180 14.36 3.80 -13.33
N ALA A 181 14.74 2.95 -14.28
CA ALA A 181 14.96 3.33 -15.68
C ALA A 181 13.64 3.74 -16.36
N LEU A 182 12.56 3.00 -16.12
CA LEU A 182 11.22 3.30 -16.63
C LEU A 182 10.75 4.69 -16.16
N HIS A 183 10.89 4.98 -14.86
CA HIS A 183 10.52 6.29 -14.30
C HIS A 183 11.37 7.41 -14.88
N ALA A 184 12.68 7.21 -15.01
CA ALA A 184 13.59 8.21 -15.60
C ALA A 184 13.22 8.48 -17.07
N TYR A 185 13.02 7.46 -17.87
CA TYR A 185 12.63 7.57 -19.27
C TYR A 185 11.32 8.36 -19.44
N LEU A 186 10.28 7.99 -18.73
CA LEU A 186 8.98 8.65 -18.81
C LEU A 186 9.01 10.09 -18.31
N THR A 187 9.85 10.39 -17.32
CA THR A 187 10.02 11.77 -16.86
C THR A 187 10.73 12.64 -17.91
N ALA A 188 11.69 12.06 -18.65
CA ALA A 188 12.42 12.77 -19.68
C ALA A 188 11.61 12.98 -20.97
N GLU A 189 10.84 11.98 -21.40
CA GLU A 189 10.16 11.96 -22.69
C GLU A 189 8.73 12.49 -22.66
N SER A 190 8.08 12.57 -21.49
CA SER A 190 6.65 12.88 -21.39
C SER A 190 6.36 14.12 -20.54
N VAL A 191 6.16 15.25 -21.21
CA VAL A 191 5.68 16.49 -20.56
C VAL A 191 4.24 16.33 -20.00
N SER A 192 3.42 15.49 -20.62
CA SER A 192 2.03 15.23 -20.18
C SER A 192 1.93 14.42 -18.87
N TYR A 193 3.00 13.76 -18.48
CA TYR A 193 3.10 12.98 -17.24
C TYR A 193 3.05 13.82 -15.96
N THR A 194 3.45 15.08 -16.04
CA THR A 194 3.47 15.99 -14.88
C THR A 194 2.11 16.65 -14.60
N HIS A 195 1.11 16.44 -15.45
CA HIS A 195 -0.21 17.07 -15.37
C HIS A 195 -1.36 16.08 -15.09
N LEU A 196 -1.05 14.82 -14.81
CA LEU A 196 -1.99 13.82 -14.32
C LEU A 196 -1.92 13.72 -12.79
#